data_69196bdd5f6687511824c9a2c5f7680b
#
_entry.id   69196bdd5f6687511824c9a2c5f7680b
#
_cell.length_a   1.000
_cell.length_b   1.000
_cell.length_c   1.000
_cell.angle_alpha   90.00
_cell.angle_beta   90.00
_cell.angle_gamma   90.00
#
_symmetry.space_group_name_H-M   'P 1'
#
loop_
_entity.id
_entity.type
_entity.pdbx_description
1 polymer ?
#
loop_
_entity_poly.entity_id
_entity_poly.type
_entity_poly.pdbx_seq_one_letter_code
_entity_poly.pdbx_strand_id
1 'polypeptide(L)'
;YQPDACICVCGPDIRWCGNEAGDVRKSEWSVVPARTALAESVQERSQQTDDKEFRMRRITSDMEDLGSRRALEGETNLIWYPAEVNTSIRPGWFYHPEEDDQVKSLEELIYIYIGAVGGNATFLLNIPPMPNGLLHENDVKRLEEFGSWKKKSFTHNLMSTAHIFSENEDPTHPVSDLTDDTSETWFQPESSELPVEITICLDGSYNLGYLVLKEAVCYSQRVEKFEIFVKEGEIWNSIYTG
;
A
#
# COMPACT_ATOMS: atom_id res chain seq x y z
N TYR A 1 24.44 -10.15 -14.31
CA TYR A 1 23.59 -10.52 -15.45
C TYR A 1 22.47 -9.50 -15.66
N GLN A 2 21.82 -9.04 -14.59
CA GLN A 2 20.78 -7.99 -14.59
C GLN A 2 21.05 -7.06 -13.41
N PRO A 3 22.00 -6.11 -13.52
CA PRO A 3 22.45 -5.30 -12.39
C PRO A 3 21.35 -4.41 -11.82
N ASP A 4 20.32 -4.08 -12.62
CA ASP A 4 19.21 -3.21 -12.22
C ASP A 4 17.96 -4.01 -11.80
N ALA A 5 18.06 -5.34 -11.67
CA ALA A 5 16.93 -6.16 -11.23
C ALA A 5 16.73 -6.02 -9.72
N CYS A 6 15.50 -5.73 -9.30
CA CYS A 6 15.11 -5.77 -7.89
C CYS A 6 14.99 -7.22 -7.41
N ILE A 7 15.63 -7.53 -6.28
CA ILE A 7 15.57 -8.84 -5.65
C ILE A 7 14.58 -8.76 -4.48
N CYS A 8 13.46 -9.46 -4.68
CA CYS A 8 12.33 -9.50 -3.75
C CYS A 8 12.45 -10.62 -2.72
N VAL A 9 11.46 -10.74 -1.86
CA VAL A 9 11.24 -11.71 -0.79
C VAL A 9 12.26 -11.56 0.31
N CYS A 10 13.42 -12.13 0.21
CA CYS A 10 14.50 -12.04 1.20
C CYS A 10 15.77 -11.45 0.58
N GLY A 11 15.59 -10.72 -0.52
CA GLY A 11 16.70 -10.05 -1.20
C GLY A 11 17.04 -8.69 -0.57
N PRO A 12 18.10 -8.03 -1.07
CA PRO A 12 18.56 -6.78 -0.50
C PRO A 12 17.65 -5.58 -0.82
N ASP A 13 16.72 -5.70 -1.81
CA ASP A 13 16.00 -4.55 -2.34
C ASP A 13 14.59 -4.44 -1.78
N ILE A 14 13.88 -5.56 -1.67
CA ILE A 14 12.49 -5.61 -1.23
C ILE A 14 12.32 -6.73 -0.21
N ARG A 15 11.79 -6.40 0.97
CA ARG A 15 11.53 -7.37 2.04
C ARG A 15 10.16 -8.00 1.88
N TRP A 16 10.06 -9.24 2.31
CA TRP A 16 8.78 -9.90 2.47
C TRP A 16 8.05 -9.40 3.72
N CYS A 17 6.73 -9.15 3.62
CA CYS A 17 5.93 -8.67 4.75
C CYS A 17 5.73 -9.71 5.87
N GLY A 18 6.02 -11.00 5.61
CA GLY A 18 6.04 -12.07 6.62
C GLY A 18 4.82 -12.99 6.61
N ASN A 19 3.93 -12.90 5.61
CA ASN A 19 2.81 -13.83 5.41
C ASN A 19 2.47 -13.98 3.93
N GLU A 20 1.71 -15.03 3.60
CA GLU A 20 1.20 -15.30 2.25
C GLU A 20 -0.32 -15.09 2.15
N ALA A 21 -0.93 -14.51 3.18
CA ALA A 21 -2.36 -14.22 3.23
C ALA A 21 -2.73 -12.91 2.53
N GLY A 22 -1.75 -12.08 2.20
CA GLY A 22 -1.97 -10.77 1.62
C GLY A 22 -2.17 -9.65 2.65
N ASP A 23 -1.79 -9.84 3.90
CA ASP A 23 -1.94 -8.85 4.95
C ASP A 23 -0.69 -7.96 5.10
N VAL A 24 -0.90 -6.74 5.56
CA VAL A 24 0.14 -5.77 5.93
C VAL A 24 -0.03 -5.31 7.37
N ARG A 25 1.04 -4.79 7.96
CA ARG A 25 1.00 -4.07 9.23
C ARG A 25 0.44 -2.67 9.01
N LYS A 26 -0.09 -2.06 10.06
CA LYS A 26 -0.50 -0.64 10.00
C LYS A 26 0.68 0.29 9.71
N SER A 27 1.88 -0.08 10.14
CA SER A 27 3.12 0.66 9.95
C SER A 27 4.10 -0.14 9.08
N GLU A 28 3.69 -0.54 7.90
CA GLU A 28 4.50 -1.24 6.91
C GLU A 28 5.34 -0.23 6.11
N TRP A 29 6.23 0.47 6.80
CA TRP A 29 7.01 1.52 6.22
C TRP A 29 8.21 1.00 5.40
N SER A 30 8.73 1.86 4.52
CA SER A 30 9.90 1.53 3.70
C SER A 30 11.22 1.76 4.41
N VAL A 31 11.24 2.59 5.47
CA VAL A 31 12.42 2.80 6.29
C VAL A 31 12.32 1.92 7.53
N VAL A 32 13.31 1.05 7.69
CA VAL A 32 13.34 0.06 8.78
C VAL A 32 14.74 -0.05 9.38
N PRO A 33 14.89 -0.60 10.60
CA PRO A 33 16.21 -0.87 11.17
C PRO A 33 17.06 -1.77 10.26
N ALA A 34 18.34 -1.44 10.06
CA ALA A 34 19.23 -2.18 9.18
C ALA A 34 19.39 -3.67 9.56
N ARG A 35 19.21 -4.01 10.86
CA ARG A 35 19.22 -5.40 11.33
C ARG A 35 18.15 -6.28 10.68
N THR A 36 17.08 -5.67 10.14
CA THR A 36 16.01 -6.43 9.47
C THR A 36 16.45 -7.08 8.16
N ALA A 37 17.52 -6.59 7.54
CA ALA A 37 18.10 -7.15 6.32
C ALA A 37 19.28 -8.09 6.58
N LEU A 38 19.61 -8.37 7.85
CA LEU A 38 20.64 -9.36 8.17
C LEU A 38 20.16 -10.77 7.80
N ALA A 39 21.06 -11.58 7.25
CA ALA A 39 20.73 -12.93 6.78
C ALA A 39 20.05 -13.79 7.85
N GLU A 40 20.50 -13.68 9.09
CA GLU A 40 19.93 -14.42 10.24
C GLU A 40 18.48 -13.98 10.51
N SER A 41 18.21 -12.68 10.53
CA SER A 41 16.86 -12.13 10.74
C SER A 41 15.92 -12.49 9.58
N VAL A 42 16.44 -12.49 8.35
CA VAL A 42 15.70 -12.91 7.16
C VAL A 42 15.36 -14.39 7.26
N GLN A 43 16.32 -15.24 7.65
CA GLN A 43 16.11 -16.67 7.79
C GLN A 43 15.07 -17.00 8.87
N GLU A 44 15.10 -16.32 10.01
CA GLU A 44 14.13 -16.51 11.10
C GLU A 44 12.69 -16.16 10.69
N ARG A 45 12.52 -15.19 9.79
CA ARG A 45 11.21 -14.74 9.32
C ARG A 45 10.71 -15.51 8.10
N SER A 46 11.63 -16.15 7.37
CA SER A 46 11.30 -16.89 6.17
C SER A 46 10.51 -18.13 6.51
N GLN A 47 9.61 -18.48 5.61
CA GLN A 47 8.88 -19.74 5.67
C GLN A 47 9.85 -20.92 5.59
N GLN A 48 9.76 -21.83 6.54
CA GLN A 48 10.58 -23.05 6.58
C GLN A 48 9.88 -24.23 5.90
N THR A 49 8.55 -24.23 5.90
CA THR A 49 7.71 -25.29 5.32
C THR A 49 6.54 -24.66 4.58
N ASP A 50 6.13 -25.29 3.48
CA ASP A 50 4.91 -24.91 2.77
C ASP A 50 3.72 -25.65 3.40
N ASP A 51 3.06 -25.01 4.36
CA ASP A 51 1.88 -25.54 5.03
C ASP A 51 0.69 -24.56 4.97
N LYS A 52 -0.51 -25.13 5.18
CA LYS A 52 -1.75 -24.36 5.10
C LYS A 52 -1.86 -23.30 6.20
N GLU A 53 -1.38 -23.57 7.38
CA GLU A 53 -1.42 -22.65 8.51
C GLU A 53 -0.61 -21.39 8.21
N PHE A 54 0.58 -21.56 7.67
CA PHE A 54 1.45 -20.47 7.29
C PHE A 54 0.83 -19.59 6.18
N ARG A 55 0.25 -20.22 5.14
CA ARG A 55 -0.40 -19.50 4.04
C ARG A 55 -1.63 -18.69 4.49
N MET A 56 -2.31 -19.13 5.55
CA MET A 56 -3.47 -18.46 6.11
C MET A 56 -3.14 -17.52 7.27
N ARG A 57 -1.86 -17.40 7.63
CA ARG A 57 -1.41 -16.55 8.72
C ARG A 57 -1.81 -15.10 8.44
N ARG A 58 -2.44 -14.48 9.42
CA ARG A 58 -2.81 -13.07 9.40
C ARG A 58 -1.82 -12.25 10.22
N ILE A 59 -1.59 -11.02 9.79
CA ILE A 59 -0.85 -10.05 10.60
C ILE A 59 -1.80 -9.51 11.67
N THR A 60 -1.36 -9.58 12.92
CA THR A 60 -2.12 -9.12 14.08
C THR A 60 -1.46 -7.91 14.72
N SER A 61 -2.19 -7.21 15.60
CA SER A 61 -1.71 -5.99 16.25
C SER A 61 -0.53 -6.20 17.22
N ASP A 62 -0.30 -7.44 17.62
CA ASP A 62 0.81 -7.86 18.49
C ASP A 62 2.07 -8.30 17.71
N MET A 63 1.99 -8.35 16.38
CA MET A 63 3.17 -8.58 15.55
C MET A 63 4.11 -7.37 15.57
N GLU A 64 5.40 -7.66 15.39
CA GLU A 64 6.45 -6.66 15.38
C GLU A 64 6.12 -5.54 14.36
N ASP A 65 6.07 -4.32 14.86
CA ASP A 65 6.02 -3.11 14.07
C ASP A 65 7.44 -2.80 13.58
N LEU A 66 7.64 -2.72 12.28
CA LEU A 66 8.98 -2.57 11.69
C LEU A 66 9.35 -1.13 11.36
N GLY A 67 8.38 -0.22 11.25
CA GLY A 67 8.67 1.06 10.64
C GLY A 67 8.01 2.27 11.26
N SER A 68 7.20 2.11 12.30
CA SER A 68 6.67 3.28 13.01
C SER A 68 7.79 4.07 13.70
N ARG A 69 7.53 5.33 14.02
CA ARG A 69 8.46 6.15 14.79
C ARG A 69 8.90 5.47 16.10
N ARG A 70 7.97 4.78 16.75
CA ARG A 70 8.24 4.00 17.97
C ARG A 70 9.21 2.85 17.71
N ALA A 71 9.06 2.12 16.60
CA ALA A 71 9.94 1.01 16.24
C ALA A 71 11.35 1.50 15.86
N LEU A 72 11.45 2.75 15.40
CA LEU A 72 12.73 3.36 15.00
C LEU A 72 13.44 4.10 16.14
N GLU A 73 12.78 4.27 17.29
CA GLU A 73 13.34 5.00 18.43
C GLU A 73 14.60 4.30 18.96
N GLY A 74 15.71 5.05 19.02
CA GLY A 74 17.02 4.54 19.48
C GLY A 74 17.79 3.72 18.43
N GLU A 75 17.22 3.45 17.27
CA GLU A 75 17.93 2.79 16.17
C GLU A 75 18.93 3.78 15.54
N THR A 76 20.17 3.33 15.35
CA THR A 76 21.24 4.17 14.79
C THR A 76 21.48 3.93 13.30
N ASN A 77 21.06 2.77 12.80
CA ASN A 77 21.25 2.37 11.41
C ASN A 77 19.90 2.03 10.78
N LEU A 78 19.48 2.84 9.84
CA LEU A 78 18.26 2.66 9.07
C LEU A 78 18.59 2.37 7.61
N ILE A 79 17.71 1.61 6.95
CA ILE A 79 17.80 1.32 5.52
C ILE A 79 16.46 1.54 4.85
N TRP A 80 16.50 1.83 3.56
CA TRP A 80 15.34 1.76 2.68
C TRP A 80 15.10 0.31 2.28
N TYR A 81 13.99 -0.26 2.73
CA TYR A 81 13.66 -1.66 2.52
C TYR A 81 12.13 -1.83 2.41
N PRO A 82 11.54 -1.44 1.26
CA PRO A 82 10.10 -1.49 1.05
C PRO A 82 9.57 -2.92 1.13
N ALA A 83 8.30 -3.04 1.51
CA ALA A 83 7.64 -4.33 1.67
C ALA A 83 7.06 -4.87 0.38
N GLU A 84 7.11 -6.20 0.22
CA GLU A 84 6.30 -6.98 -0.70
C GLU A 84 5.22 -7.73 0.07
N VAL A 85 3.99 -7.58 -0.38
CA VAL A 85 2.83 -8.38 0.04
C VAL A 85 2.54 -9.36 -1.07
N ASN A 86 2.65 -10.65 -0.78
CA ASN A 86 2.35 -11.69 -1.75
C ASN A 86 1.20 -12.58 -1.31
N THR A 87 0.45 -13.10 -2.26
CA THR A 87 -0.57 -14.13 -2.05
C THR A 87 -0.87 -14.82 -3.37
N SER A 88 -1.47 -16.00 -3.30
CA SER A 88 -2.00 -16.68 -4.49
C SER A 88 -3.47 -16.35 -4.69
N ILE A 89 -3.92 -16.28 -5.93
CA ILE A 89 -5.35 -16.17 -6.27
C ILE A 89 -6.14 -17.40 -5.85
N ARG A 90 -5.46 -18.54 -5.66
CA ARG A 90 -6.00 -19.84 -5.21
C ARG A 90 -5.51 -20.18 -3.80
N PRO A 91 -6.03 -21.23 -3.16
CA PRO A 91 -5.55 -21.69 -1.86
C PRO A 91 -4.06 -22.07 -1.86
N GLY A 92 -3.56 -22.66 -2.94
CA GLY A 92 -2.17 -23.07 -3.12
C GLY A 92 -1.38 -22.19 -4.10
N TRP A 93 -0.04 -22.37 -4.12
CA TRP A 93 0.86 -21.70 -5.05
C TRP A 93 0.92 -22.35 -6.43
N PHE A 94 0.52 -23.61 -6.53
CA PHE A 94 0.49 -24.38 -7.75
C PHE A 94 -0.95 -24.68 -8.17
N TYR A 95 -1.15 -25.03 -9.42
CA TYR A 95 -2.45 -25.37 -9.95
C TYR A 95 -2.90 -26.76 -9.45
N HIS A 96 -4.12 -26.83 -8.92
CA HIS A 96 -4.82 -28.06 -8.58
C HIS A 96 -6.26 -27.98 -9.09
N PRO A 97 -6.75 -28.95 -9.91
CA PRO A 97 -8.11 -28.91 -10.46
C PRO A 97 -9.21 -28.87 -9.39
N GLU A 98 -8.98 -29.46 -8.22
CA GLU A 98 -9.89 -29.46 -7.09
C GLU A 98 -10.06 -28.07 -6.43
N GLU A 99 -9.25 -27.10 -6.82
CA GLU A 99 -9.30 -25.71 -6.37
C GLU A 99 -9.97 -24.75 -7.39
N ASP A 100 -10.49 -25.26 -8.50
CA ASP A 100 -11.04 -24.43 -9.59
C ASP A 100 -12.20 -23.53 -9.14
N ASP A 101 -12.99 -23.99 -8.17
CA ASP A 101 -14.08 -23.21 -7.57
C ASP A 101 -13.66 -22.41 -6.30
N GLN A 102 -12.37 -22.42 -5.96
CA GLN A 102 -11.83 -21.78 -4.75
C GLN A 102 -10.98 -20.54 -5.04
N VAL A 103 -11.18 -19.96 -6.22
CA VAL A 103 -10.54 -18.67 -6.59
C VAL A 103 -11.02 -17.57 -5.66
N LYS A 104 -10.09 -16.77 -5.12
CA LYS A 104 -10.43 -15.64 -4.24
C LYS A 104 -11.53 -14.77 -4.85
N SER A 105 -12.44 -14.31 -4.03
CA SER A 105 -13.51 -13.41 -4.44
C SER A 105 -12.95 -12.05 -4.89
N LEU A 106 -13.76 -11.29 -5.62
CA LEU A 106 -13.38 -9.92 -6.01
C LEU A 106 -13.17 -9.05 -4.77
N GLU A 107 -14.01 -9.19 -3.76
CA GLU A 107 -13.94 -8.46 -2.50
C GLU A 107 -12.64 -8.75 -1.74
N GLU A 108 -12.19 -10.01 -1.70
CA GLU A 108 -10.92 -10.40 -1.09
C GLU A 108 -9.74 -9.77 -1.83
N LEU A 109 -9.72 -9.81 -3.17
CA LEU A 109 -8.65 -9.19 -3.95
C LEU A 109 -8.62 -7.67 -3.79
N ILE A 110 -9.79 -7.02 -3.73
CA ILE A 110 -9.92 -5.59 -3.45
C ILE A 110 -9.35 -5.26 -2.06
N TYR A 111 -9.76 -6.02 -1.05
CA TYR A 111 -9.30 -5.84 0.33
C TYR A 111 -7.77 -5.93 0.41
N ILE A 112 -7.19 -6.97 -0.19
CA ILE A 112 -5.73 -7.18 -0.21
C ILE A 112 -5.03 -6.05 -0.97
N TYR A 113 -5.55 -5.65 -2.13
CA TYR A 113 -4.98 -4.56 -2.93
C TYR A 113 -4.97 -3.23 -2.18
N ILE A 114 -6.09 -2.87 -1.56
CA ILE A 114 -6.19 -1.62 -0.78
C ILE A 114 -5.26 -1.67 0.43
N GLY A 115 -5.19 -2.79 1.12
CA GLY A 115 -4.25 -2.97 2.24
C GLY A 115 -2.79 -2.87 1.79
N ALA A 116 -2.41 -3.60 0.76
CA ALA A 116 -1.04 -3.67 0.28
C ALA A 116 -0.59 -2.35 -0.38
N VAL A 117 -1.25 -1.95 -1.47
CA VAL A 117 -0.85 -0.77 -2.25
C VAL A 117 -1.19 0.53 -1.50
N GLY A 118 -2.34 0.59 -0.84
CA GLY A 118 -2.70 1.70 0.04
C GLY A 118 -1.85 1.77 1.31
N GLY A 119 -1.27 0.64 1.75
CA GLY A 119 -0.33 0.54 2.86
C GLY A 119 1.14 0.72 2.45
N ASN A 120 1.41 1.25 1.25
CA ASN A 120 2.77 1.51 0.74
C ASN A 120 3.63 0.25 0.53
N ALA A 121 3.00 -0.86 0.11
CA ALA A 121 3.69 -2.10 -0.21
C ALA A 121 3.49 -2.50 -1.69
N THR A 122 4.44 -3.25 -2.23
CA THR A 122 4.28 -3.88 -3.54
C THR A 122 3.35 -5.07 -3.43
N PHE A 123 2.33 -5.15 -4.27
CA PHE A 123 1.42 -6.29 -4.31
C PHE A 123 1.82 -7.28 -5.41
N LEU A 124 2.18 -8.50 -5.02
CA LEU A 124 2.47 -9.63 -5.90
C LEU A 124 1.37 -10.67 -5.78
N LEU A 125 0.60 -10.86 -6.87
CA LEU A 125 -0.46 -11.87 -6.96
C LEU A 125 0.02 -13.04 -7.81
N ASN A 126 0.14 -14.22 -7.20
CA ASN A 126 0.42 -15.45 -7.92
C ASN A 126 -0.83 -16.01 -8.61
N ILE A 127 -0.66 -16.40 -9.87
CA ILE A 127 -1.70 -17.05 -10.67
C ILE A 127 -1.11 -18.31 -11.27
N PRO A 128 -1.40 -19.49 -10.69
CA PRO A 128 -0.75 -20.73 -11.10
C PRO A 128 -1.27 -21.19 -12.47
N PRO A 129 -0.38 -21.45 -13.43
CA PRO A 129 -0.79 -21.97 -14.75
C PRO A 129 -1.17 -23.44 -14.68
N MET A 130 -2.14 -23.84 -15.51
CA MET A 130 -2.48 -25.24 -15.76
C MET A 130 -1.31 -26.00 -16.42
N PRO A 131 -1.32 -27.34 -16.45
CA PRO A 131 -0.26 -28.15 -17.08
C PRO A 131 -0.04 -27.85 -18.57
N ASN A 132 -1.04 -27.31 -19.28
CA ASN A 132 -0.92 -26.87 -20.66
C ASN A 132 -0.30 -25.46 -20.82
N GLY A 133 0.09 -24.80 -19.73
CA GLY A 133 0.68 -23.47 -19.72
C GLY A 133 -0.31 -22.30 -19.79
N LEU A 134 -1.61 -22.56 -19.83
CA LEU A 134 -2.66 -21.53 -19.82
C LEU A 134 -3.18 -21.28 -18.40
N LEU A 135 -3.80 -20.13 -18.18
CA LEU A 135 -4.55 -19.85 -16.96
C LEU A 135 -5.95 -20.49 -17.07
N HIS A 136 -6.47 -20.93 -15.91
CA HIS A 136 -7.84 -21.46 -15.85
C HIS A 136 -8.86 -20.33 -16.06
N GLU A 137 -10.01 -20.63 -16.66
CA GLU A 137 -11.04 -19.64 -17.00
C GLU A 137 -11.57 -18.85 -15.78
N ASN A 138 -11.69 -19.50 -14.62
CA ASN A 138 -12.12 -18.84 -13.39
C ASN A 138 -11.10 -17.81 -12.89
N ASP A 139 -9.79 -18.09 -13.05
CA ASP A 139 -8.73 -17.15 -12.71
C ASP A 139 -8.75 -15.95 -13.66
N VAL A 140 -8.87 -16.22 -14.98
CA VAL A 140 -8.96 -15.16 -15.99
C VAL A 140 -10.16 -14.24 -15.71
N LYS A 141 -11.35 -14.84 -15.50
CA LYS A 141 -12.55 -14.08 -15.16
C LYS A 141 -12.36 -13.20 -13.94
N ARG A 142 -11.77 -13.75 -12.87
CA ARG A 142 -11.51 -12.98 -11.64
C ARG A 142 -10.53 -11.83 -11.87
N LEU A 143 -9.49 -12.03 -12.65
CA LEU A 143 -8.55 -10.98 -13.03
C LEU A 143 -9.20 -9.87 -13.87
N GLU A 144 -10.10 -10.24 -14.80
CA GLU A 144 -10.86 -9.27 -15.59
C GLU A 144 -11.80 -8.43 -14.71
N GLU A 145 -12.50 -9.06 -13.77
CA GLU A 145 -13.35 -8.38 -12.79
C GLU A 145 -12.52 -7.42 -11.93
N PHE A 146 -11.39 -7.86 -11.41
CA PHE A 146 -10.48 -7.06 -10.60
C PHE A 146 -9.88 -5.89 -11.40
N GLY A 147 -9.41 -6.15 -12.62
CA GLY A 147 -8.89 -5.12 -13.52
C GLY A 147 -9.96 -4.08 -13.88
N SER A 148 -11.19 -4.52 -14.12
CA SER A 148 -12.33 -3.64 -14.40
C SER A 148 -12.69 -2.75 -13.20
N TRP A 149 -12.72 -3.33 -12.00
CA TRP A 149 -12.91 -2.59 -10.75
C TRP A 149 -11.81 -1.53 -10.57
N LYS A 150 -10.53 -1.92 -10.69
CA LYS A 150 -9.38 -1.00 -10.55
C LYS A 150 -9.48 0.15 -11.54
N LYS A 151 -9.75 -0.14 -12.81
CA LYS A 151 -9.92 0.88 -13.84
C LYS A 151 -11.06 1.83 -13.50
N LYS A 152 -12.22 1.31 -13.10
CA LYS A 152 -13.39 2.14 -12.73
C LYS A 152 -13.11 3.02 -11.52
N SER A 153 -12.39 2.50 -10.52
CA SER A 153 -12.14 3.19 -9.25
C SER A 153 -11.08 4.28 -9.34
N PHE A 154 -10.05 4.12 -10.20
CA PHE A 154 -8.88 4.99 -10.19
C PHE A 154 -8.58 5.70 -11.52
N THR A 155 -9.43 5.59 -12.55
CA THR A 155 -9.20 6.29 -13.82
C THR A 155 -9.61 7.75 -13.74
N HIS A 156 -10.62 8.10 -12.96
CA HIS A 156 -11.14 9.45 -12.86
C HIS A 156 -10.59 10.14 -11.62
N ASN A 157 -9.57 10.97 -11.83
CA ASN A 157 -8.95 11.76 -10.77
C ASN A 157 -9.65 13.13 -10.68
N LEU A 158 -10.48 13.31 -9.64
CA LEU A 158 -11.21 14.55 -9.40
C LEU A 158 -10.29 15.72 -8.99
N MET A 159 -9.07 15.42 -8.53
CA MET A 159 -8.12 16.47 -8.16
C MET A 159 -7.67 17.31 -9.35
N SER A 160 -7.73 16.78 -10.58
CA SER A 160 -7.32 17.50 -11.80
C SER A 160 -8.16 18.74 -12.11
N THR A 161 -9.38 18.83 -11.57
CA THR A 161 -10.29 19.98 -11.74
C THR A 161 -10.65 20.66 -10.42
N ALA A 162 -10.14 20.16 -9.30
CA ALA A 162 -10.40 20.71 -7.99
C ALA A 162 -9.66 22.04 -7.77
N HIS A 163 -10.29 22.94 -7.00
CA HIS A 163 -9.60 24.08 -6.42
C HIS A 163 -9.10 23.69 -5.03
N ILE A 164 -7.81 23.86 -4.84
CA ILE A 164 -7.14 23.48 -3.59
C ILE A 164 -6.43 24.68 -2.99
N PHE A 165 -6.49 24.83 -1.68
CA PHE A 165 -5.77 25.89 -0.98
C PHE A 165 -5.39 25.48 0.45
N SER A 166 -4.34 26.10 0.95
CA SER A 166 -3.89 26.06 2.33
C SER A 166 -3.43 27.46 2.75
N GLU A 167 -3.66 27.86 3.99
CA GLU A 167 -3.15 29.13 4.53
C GLU A 167 -1.68 29.03 4.94
N ASN A 168 -1.15 27.81 5.07
CA ASN A 168 0.22 27.55 5.48
C ASN A 168 0.94 26.76 4.36
N GLU A 169 1.44 27.49 3.36
CA GLU A 169 2.19 26.87 2.23
C GLU A 169 3.53 27.58 1.99
N ASP A 170 4.54 26.79 1.72
CA ASP A 170 5.83 27.28 1.23
C ASP A 170 5.66 27.65 -0.26
N PRO A 171 5.97 28.90 -0.68
CA PRO A 171 5.84 29.31 -2.07
C PRO A 171 6.67 28.50 -3.06
N THR A 172 7.69 27.77 -2.61
CA THR A 172 8.51 26.88 -3.47
C THR A 172 7.92 25.47 -3.57
N HIS A 173 6.98 25.13 -2.69
CA HIS A 173 6.25 23.85 -2.65
C HIS A 173 4.77 24.09 -2.38
N PRO A 174 4.09 24.78 -3.30
CA PRO A 174 2.73 25.24 -3.10
C PRO A 174 1.72 24.08 -3.10
N VAL A 175 0.54 24.34 -2.55
CA VAL A 175 -0.53 23.33 -2.48
C VAL A 175 -0.98 22.83 -3.86
N SER A 176 -0.74 23.59 -4.94
CA SER A 176 -1.00 23.18 -6.33
C SER A 176 -0.20 21.93 -6.75
N ASP A 177 0.94 21.67 -6.13
CA ASP A 177 1.75 20.49 -6.41
C ASP A 177 1.05 19.17 -6.01
N LEU A 178 -0.03 19.25 -5.23
CA LEU A 178 -0.88 18.10 -4.94
C LEU A 178 -1.77 17.65 -6.10
N THR A 179 -1.86 18.42 -7.17
CA THR A 179 -2.77 18.17 -8.30
C THR A 179 -2.09 17.93 -9.64
N ASP A 180 -0.76 18.00 -9.71
CA ASP A 180 0.02 17.90 -10.95
C ASP A 180 0.33 16.45 -11.39
N ASP A 181 -0.07 15.47 -10.57
CA ASP A 181 0.08 14.02 -10.80
C ASP A 181 1.54 13.56 -11.04
N THR A 182 2.51 14.29 -10.47
CA THR A 182 3.93 13.90 -10.48
C THR A 182 4.41 13.57 -9.07
N SER A 183 5.44 12.75 -8.96
CA SER A 183 6.15 12.46 -7.71
C SER A 183 7.40 13.32 -7.51
N GLU A 184 7.69 14.22 -8.45
CA GLU A 184 8.87 15.09 -8.41
C GLU A 184 8.61 16.40 -7.65
N THR A 185 7.36 16.75 -7.50
CA THR A 185 6.87 17.90 -6.75
C THR A 185 6.11 17.46 -5.50
N TRP A 186 5.99 18.32 -4.53
CA TRP A 186 5.25 18.04 -3.29
C TRP A 186 4.82 19.33 -2.61
N PHE A 187 3.73 19.28 -1.88
CA PHE A 187 3.32 20.34 -0.99
C PHE A 187 4.14 20.32 0.31
N GLN A 188 4.54 21.49 0.77
CA GLN A 188 5.18 21.69 2.06
C GLN A 188 4.57 22.89 2.80
N PRO A 189 4.23 22.79 4.09
CA PRO A 189 3.85 23.94 4.85
C PRO A 189 5.06 24.88 5.11
N GLU A 190 4.83 26.19 5.10
CA GLU A 190 5.87 27.19 5.41
C GLU A 190 6.34 27.10 6.88
N SER A 191 5.42 26.79 7.78
CA SER A 191 5.71 26.68 9.22
C SER A 191 5.46 25.27 9.76
N SER A 192 6.06 24.97 10.89
CA SER A 192 5.84 23.72 11.62
C SER A 192 4.60 23.73 12.51
N GLU A 193 3.75 24.75 12.40
CA GLU A 193 2.50 24.81 13.17
C GLU A 193 1.52 23.74 12.71
N LEU A 194 0.91 23.04 13.66
CA LEU A 194 -0.03 21.96 13.44
C LEU A 194 -1.40 22.30 14.05
N PRO A 195 -2.49 21.83 13.49
CA PRO A 195 -2.57 21.04 12.25
C PRO A 195 -2.35 21.88 11.00
N VAL A 196 -1.87 21.25 9.91
CA VAL A 196 -1.88 21.86 8.58
C VAL A 196 -3.21 21.52 7.91
N GLU A 197 -3.94 22.54 7.49
CA GLU A 197 -5.24 22.38 6.85
C GLU A 197 -5.10 22.53 5.32
N ILE A 198 -5.70 21.61 4.59
CA ILE A 198 -5.79 21.62 3.15
C ILE A 198 -7.27 21.54 2.78
N THR A 199 -7.79 22.56 2.13
CA THR A 199 -9.17 22.57 1.65
C THR A 199 -9.23 22.23 0.15
N ILE A 200 -10.09 21.28 -0.18
CA ILE A 200 -10.32 20.79 -1.54
C ILE A 200 -11.75 21.12 -1.93
N CYS A 201 -11.91 21.97 -2.95
CA CYS A 201 -13.20 22.32 -3.52
C CYS A 201 -13.36 21.62 -4.86
N LEU A 202 -14.24 20.64 -4.94
CA LEU A 202 -14.59 19.96 -6.19
C LEU A 202 -15.52 20.84 -7.03
N ASP A 203 -15.49 20.70 -8.34
CA ASP A 203 -16.30 21.43 -9.31
C ASP A 203 -17.77 20.99 -9.38
N GLY A 204 -18.15 19.97 -8.59
CA GLY A 204 -19.50 19.42 -8.52
C GLY A 204 -19.71 18.49 -7.34
N SER A 205 -20.88 17.84 -7.30
CA SER A 205 -21.21 16.81 -6.32
C SER A 205 -20.84 15.43 -6.85
N TYR A 206 -20.03 14.68 -6.11
CA TYR A 206 -19.51 13.38 -6.49
C TYR A 206 -19.70 12.35 -5.38
N ASN A 207 -19.85 11.11 -5.78
CA ASN A 207 -19.70 9.97 -4.86
C ASN A 207 -18.22 9.57 -4.87
N LEU A 208 -17.49 9.93 -3.80
CA LEU A 208 -16.08 9.58 -3.64
C LEU A 208 -15.96 8.11 -3.25
N GLY A 209 -15.21 7.35 -4.03
CA GLY A 209 -14.86 5.97 -3.69
C GLY A 209 -13.60 5.89 -2.84
N TYR A 210 -12.58 6.65 -3.24
CA TYR A 210 -11.26 6.59 -2.61
C TYR A 210 -10.62 7.97 -2.54
N LEU A 211 -9.90 8.21 -1.47
CA LEU A 211 -8.94 9.30 -1.34
C LEU A 211 -7.56 8.66 -1.20
N VAL A 212 -6.63 9.06 -2.06
CA VAL A 212 -5.25 8.58 -2.03
C VAL A 212 -4.36 9.72 -1.56
N LEU A 213 -3.69 9.53 -0.42
CA LEU A 213 -2.69 10.42 0.12
C LEU A 213 -1.31 9.81 -0.12
N LYS A 214 -0.41 10.58 -0.75
CA LYS A 214 0.96 10.14 -1.02
C LYS A 214 1.92 11.11 -0.35
N GLU A 215 2.81 10.58 0.48
CA GLU A 215 3.89 11.39 1.04
C GLU A 215 5.08 11.48 0.07
N ALA A 216 5.85 12.55 0.16
CA ALA A 216 7.14 12.67 -0.51
C ALA A 216 8.19 11.83 0.24
N VAL A 217 8.06 10.50 0.16
CA VAL A 217 8.83 9.53 0.97
C VAL A 217 10.36 9.60 0.77
N CYS A 218 10.82 10.23 -0.32
CA CYS A 218 12.25 10.53 -0.53
C CYS A 218 12.82 11.49 0.54
N TYR A 219 11.95 12.24 1.22
CA TYR A 219 12.29 13.12 2.36
C TYR A 219 11.86 12.55 3.70
N SER A 220 11.66 11.24 3.78
CA SER A 220 11.16 10.48 4.92
C SER A 220 9.63 10.59 5.14
N GLN A 221 9.15 9.74 6.03
CA GLN A 221 7.76 9.70 6.47
C GLN A 221 7.54 10.71 7.58
N ARG A 222 6.56 11.59 7.42
CA ARG A 222 6.32 12.73 8.30
C ARG A 222 4.90 12.82 8.82
N VAL A 223 3.92 12.31 8.05
CA VAL A 223 2.51 12.33 8.47
C VAL A 223 2.29 11.24 9.50
N GLU A 224 1.97 11.64 10.73
CA GLU A 224 1.71 10.72 11.84
C GLU A 224 0.22 10.51 12.06
N LYS A 225 -0.58 11.51 11.71
CA LYS A 225 -2.02 11.50 11.88
C LYS A 225 -2.67 12.46 10.90
N PHE A 226 -3.80 12.07 10.35
CA PHE A 226 -4.64 12.95 9.55
C PHE A 226 -6.11 12.73 9.85
N GLU A 227 -6.92 13.73 9.52
CA GLU A 227 -8.37 13.68 9.65
C GLU A 227 -9.01 14.25 8.41
N ILE A 228 -10.09 13.63 7.93
CA ILE A 228 -10.81 14.04 6.74
C ILE A 228 -12.17 14.56 7.17
N PHE A 229 -12.48 15.77 6.71
CA PHE A 229 -13.76 16.41 6.95
C PHE A 229 -14.51 16.62 5.63
N VAL A 230 -15.82 16.58 5.69
CA VAL A 230 -16.72 16.98 4.60
C VAL A 230 -17.58 18.13 5.09
N LYS A 231 -17.67 19.19 4.29
CA LYS A 231 -18.51 20.35 4.57
C LYS A 231 -19.93 20.10 4.07
N GLU A 232 -20.89 20.18 4.99
CA GLU A 232 -22.34 20.14 4.70
C GLU A 232 -22.97 21.44 5.17
N GLY A 233 -23.34 22.32 4.21
CA GLY A 233 -23.74 23.69 4.53
C GLY A 233 -22.57 24.46 5.16
N GLU A 234 -22.73 24.92 6.41
CA GLU A 234 -21.67 25.62 7.17
C GLU A 234 -20.96 24.72 8.17
N ILE A 235 -21.27 23.41 8.22
CA ILE A 235 -20.75 22.49 9.22
C ILE A 235 -19.72 21.55 8.58
N TRP A 236 -18.57 21.40 9.24
CA TRP A 236 -17.57 20.41 8.90
C TRP A 236 -17.76 19.15 9.74
N ASN A 237 -18.07 18.03 9.07
CA ASN A 237 -18.24 16.73 9.68
C ASN A 237 -17.00 15.87 9.46
N SER A 238 -16.38 15.39 10.53
CA SER A 238 -15.30 14.40 10.46
C SER A 238 -15.86 13.07 9.95
N ILE A 239 -15.23 12.53 8.89
CA ILE A 239 -15.66 11.27 8.27
C ILE A 239 -14.60 10.18 8.37
N TYR A 240 -13.35 10.52 8.62
CA TYR A 240 -12.26 9.57 8.75
C TYR A 240 -11.10 10.13 9.55
N THR A 241 -10.44 9.26 10.34
CA THR A 241 -9.18 9.56 11.06
C THR A 241 -8.18 8.45 10.76
N GLY A 242 -6.97 8.81 10.34
CA GLY A 242 -5.88 7.89 10.02
C GLY A 242 -4.59 8.26 10.72
#